data_64a16296b4939ca00b7a572e5ce1343d
#
_entry.id   64a16296b4939ca00b7a572e5ce1343d
#
_cell.length_a   1.000
_cell.length_b   1.000
_cell.length_c   1.000
_cell.angle_alpha   90.00
_cell.angle_beta   90.00
_cell.angle_gamma   90.00
#
_symmetry.space_group_name_H-M   'P 1'
#
loop_
_entity.id
_entity.type
_entity.pdbx_description
1 polymer ?
#
loop_
_entity_poly.entity_id
_entity_poly.type
_entity_poly.pdbx_seq_one_letter_code
_entity_poly.pdbx_strand_id
1 'polypeptide(L)'
;YVQAIQEQLVRDATGLLAVGINSVAIMHNDTTAYPEDDLEHMRQMAARWRYPFPYLIDDSQQVTKAFAAVCTPDFFGYDTNLRLQFRGRLNAVTPGRPAAPDMPRELFDAMRMIAETGRGPAQQIPSMGCSIKWRT
;
A
#
# COMPACT_ATOMS: atom_id res chain seq x y z
N TYR A 1 0.66 -9.88 -6.48
CA TYR A 1 0.08 -9.48 -5.17
C TYR A 1 -0.80 -8.24 -5.27
N VAL A 2 -0.34 -7.17 -5.94
CA VAL A 2 -1.14 -5.94 -6.10
C VAL A 2 -2.47 -6.24 -6.76
N GLN A 3 -2.50 -7.05 -7.82
CA GLN A 3 -3.73 -7.43 -8.51
C GLN A 3 -4.69 -8.19 -7.60
N ALA A 4 -4.18 -9.03 -6.69
CA ALA A 4 -5.01 -9.83 -5.80
C ALA A 4 -5.71 -9.00 -4.73
N ILE A 5 -5.19 -7.80 -4.39
CA ILE A 5 -5.70 -6.97 -3.29
C ILE A 5 -6.39 -5.69 -3.75
N GLN A 6 -6.51 -5.43 -5.06
CA GLN A 6 -7.02 -4.15 -5.58
C GLN A 6 -8.36 -3.75 -4.97
N GLU A 7 -9.29 -4.68 -4.92
CA GLU A 7 -10.64 -4.41 -4.43
C GLU A 7 -10.63 -4.03 -2.94
N GLN A 8 -9.89 -4.78 -2.12
CA GLN A 8 -9.78 -4.50 -0.69
C GLN A 8 -9.00 -3.22 -0.43
N LEU A 9 -7.96 -2.96 -1.22
CA LEU A 9 -7.16 -1.73 -1.10
C LEU A 9 -8.03 -0.49 -1.31
N VAL A 10 -8.81 -0.47 -2.37
CA VAL A 10 -9.71 0.65 -2.68
C VAL A 10 -10.78 0.81 -1.61
N ARG A 11 -11.39 -0.29 -1.17
CA ARG A 11 -12.36 -0.29 -0.07
C ARG A 11 -11.78 0.30 1.20
N ASP A 12 -10.61 -0.18 1.60
CA ASP A 12 -9.99 0.20 2.86
C ASP A 12 -9.49 1.65 2.83
N ALA A 13 -8.86 2.07 1.72
CA ALA A 13 -8.44 3.46 1.55
C ALA A 13 -9.61 4.44 1.51
N THR A 14 -10.72 4.05 0.87
CA THR A 14 -11.95 4.85 0.84
C THR A 14 -12.52 5.00 2.26
N GLY A 15 -12.57 3.92 3.02
CA GLY A 15 -13.05 3.94 4.40
C GLY A 15 -12.15 4.77 5.32
N LEU A 16 -10.84 4.72 5.15
CA LEU A 16 -9.89 5.54 5.90
C LEU A 16 -10.06 7.02 5.57
N LEU A 17 -10.20 7.36 4.30
CA LEU A 17 -10.43 8.74 3.87
C LEU A 17 -11.70 9.33 4.51
N ALA A 18 -12.76 8.52 4.62
CA ALA A 18 -14.01 8.94 5.23
C ALA A 18 -13.87 9.32 6.71
N VAL A 19 -12.85 8.82 7.40
CA VAL A 19 -12.53 9.16 8.79
C VAL A 19 -11.30 10.07 8.93
N GLY A 20 -10.90 10.71 7.84
CA GLY A 20 -9.84 11.73 7.85
C GLY A 20 -8.42 11.17 7.75
N ILE A 21 -8.25 9.90 7.38
CA ILE A 21 -6.92 9.29 7.21
C ILE A 21 -6.61 9.22 5.72
N ASN A 22 -5.61 9.99 5.31
CA ASN A 22 -5.19 10.07 3.92
C ASN A 22 -4.22 8.95 3.55
N SER A 23 -4.20 8.61 2.27
CA SER A 23 -3.31 7.60 1.72
C SER A 23 -2.58 8.15 0.49
N VAL A 24 -1.43 7.59 0.19
CA VAL A 24 -0.72 7.81 -1.05
C VAL A 24 -0.09 6.49 -1.50
N ALA A 25 -0.15 6.18 -2.78
CA ALA A 25 0.52 5.03 -3.35
C ALA A 25 1.70 5.48 -4.20
N ILE A 26 2.79 4.74 -4.12
CA ILE A 26 4.03 5.05 -4.81
C ILE A 26 4.45 3.84 -5.65
N MET A 27 4.58 4.06 -6.96
CA MET A 27 5.09 3.08 -7.90
C MET A 27 6.59 3.32 -8.09
N HIS A 28 7.38 2.29 -7.92
CA HIS A 28 8.83 2.40 -7.80
C HIS A 28 9.62 1.49 -8.76
N ASN A 29 8.94 0.63 -9.53
CA ASN A 29 9.62 -0.30 -10.43
C ASN A 29 10.36 0.44 -11.56
N ASP A 30 11.44 -0.16 -12.03
CA ASP A 30 12.17 0.34 -13.20
C ASP A 30 11.30 0.22 -14.45
N THR A 31 10.74 1.34 -14.89
CA THR A 31 9.83 1.38 -16.04
C THR A 31 10.54 1.24 -17.40
N THR A 32 11.86 1.34 -17.43
CA THR A 32 12.64 1.06 -18.64
C THR A 32 12.67 -0.43 -18.90
N ALA A 33 12.92 -1.23 -17.86
CA ALA A 33 12.92 -2.69 -17.95
C ALA A 33 11.50 -3.28 -17.91
N TYR A 34 10.56 -2.58 -17.26
CA TYR A 34 9.17 -3.02 -17.06
C TYR A 34 8.21 -1.93 -17.55
N PRO A 35 8.08 -1.74 -18.88
CA PRO A 35 7.24 -0.65 -19.44
C PRO A 35 5.75 -0.80 -19.10
N GLU A 36 5.28 -1.97 -18.69
CA GLU A 36 3.93 -2.19 -18.19
C GLU A 36 3.63 -1.44 -16.89
N ASP A 37 4.66 -0.94 -16.21
CA ASP A 37 4.53 -0.14 -14.99
C ASP A 37 4.74 1.36 -15.23
N ASP A 38 4.77 1.80 -16.48
CA ASP A 38 5.01 3.20 -16.80
C ASP A 38 3.83 4.11 -16.40
N LEU A 39 4.04 5.42 -16.55
CA LEU A 39 3.06 6.42 -16.12
C LEU A 39 1.70 6.26 -16.80
N GLU A 40 1.66 5.88 -18.08
CA GLU A 40 0.40 5.66 -18.79
C GLU A 40 -0.37 4.47 -18.21
N HIS A 41 0.32 3.37 -17.94
CA HIS A 41 -0.30 2.20 -17.31
C HIS A 41 -0.75 2.50 -15.88
N MET A 42 0.00 3.33 -15.14
CA MET A 42 -0.42 3.82 -13.83
C MET A 42 -1.73 4.62 -13.91
N ARG A 43 -1.86 5.51 -14.90
CA ARG A 43 -3.09 6.28 -15.13
C ARG A 43 -4.27 5.37 -15.43
N GLN A 44 -4.08 4.38 -16.28
CA GLN A 44 -5.10 3.41 -16.63
C GLN A 44 -5.55 2.60 -15.41
N MET A 45 -4.63 2.16 -14.59
CA MET A 45 -4.94 1.42 -13.36
C MET A 45 -5.70 2.28 -12.36
N ALA A 46 -5.25 3.51 -12.12
CA ALA A 46 -5.91 4.44 -11.21
C ALA A 46 -7.35 4.75 -11.66
N ALA A 47 -7.57 4.91 -12.96
CA ALA A 47 -8.89 5.14 -13.52
C ALA A 47 -9.77 3.89 -13.43
N ARG A 48 -9.24 2.72 -13.77
CA ARG A 48 -9.97 1.44 -13.75
C ARG A 48 -10.48 1.10 -12.35
N TRP A 49 -9.63 1.25 -11.33
CA TRP A 49 -9.93 0.91 -9.94
C TRP A 49 -10.48 2.09 -9.14
N ARG A 50 -10.55 3.28 -9.75
CA ARG A 50 -11.02 4.50 -9.07
C ARG A 50 -10.28 4.75 -7.76
N TYR A 51 -8.95 4.79 -7.83
CA TYR A 51 -8.12 5.00 -6.65
C TYR A 51 -8.52 6.27 -5.89
N PRO A 52 -8.84 6.17 -4.60
CA PRO A 52 -9.22 7.31 -3.77
C PRO A 52 -7.99 8.06 -3.22
N PHE A 53 -6.80 7.82 -3.77
CA PHE A 53 -5.52 8.38 -3.32
C PHE A 53 -4.66 8.78 -4.51
N PRO A 54 -3.71 9.73 -4.31
CA PRO A 54 -2.69 10.00 -5.31
C PRO A 54 -1.85 8.76 -5.60
N TYR A 55 -1.55 8.53 -6.87
CA TYR A 55 -0.68 7.45 -7.31
C TYR A 55 0.54 8.06 -7.97
N LEU A 56 1.68 8.03 -7.28
CA LEU A 56 2.91 8.74 -7.63
C LEU A 56 3.95 7.79 -8.21
N ILE A 57 4.82 8.32 -9.05
CA ILE A 57 5.97 7.58 -9.57
C ILE A 57 7.25 8.04 -8.84
N ASP A 58 8.02 7.07 -8.34
CA ASP A 58 9.34 7.28 -7.75
C ASP A 58 10.40 6.79 -8.77
N ASP A 59 10.61 7.58 -9.82
CA ASP A 59 11.46 7.19 -10.95
C ASP A 59 12.91 6.95 -10.54
N SER A 60 13.45 7.76 -9.64
CA SER A 60 14.81 7.61 -9.11
C SER A 60 14.95 6.48 -8.08
N GLN A 61 13.85 5.98 -7.57
CA GLN A 61 13.78 4.97 -6.50
C GLN A 61 14.36 5.42 -5.15
N GLN A 62 14.67 6.70 -5.01
CA GLN A 62 15.24 7.25 -3.78
C GLN A 62 14.23 7.24 -2.63
N VAL A 63 12.97 7.56 -2.90
CA VAL A 63 11.91 7.55 -1.89
C VAL A 63 11.68 6.11 -1.39
N THR A 64 11.59 5.17 -2.29
CA THR A 64 11.40 3.75 -1.95
C THR A 64 12.55 3.21 -1.09
N LYS A 65 13.77 3.60 -1.41
CA LYS A 65 14.95 3.25 -0.60
C LYS A 65 14.90 3.90 0.78
N ALA A 66 14.47 5.16 0.87
CA ALA A 66 14.33 5.86 2.14
C ALA A 66 13.30 5.21 3.06
N PHE A 67 12.20 4.69 2.50
CA PHE A 67 11.23 3.89 3.26
C PHE A 67 11.75 2.51 3.65
N ALA A 68 12.86 2.05 3.05
CA ALA A 68 13.39 0.70 3.20
C ALA A 68 12.37 -0.38 2.82
N ALA A 69 11.59 -0.14 1.78
CA ALA A 69 10.62 -1.10 1.27
C ALA A 69 11.32 -2.37 0.79
N VAL A 70 10.73 -3.53 1.06
CA VAL A 70 11.34 -4.84 0.77
C VAL A 70 10.61 -5.65 -0.28
N CYS A 71 9.37 -5.30 -0.56
CA CYS A 71 8.55 -6.01 -1.56
C CYS A 71 7.44 -5.08 -2.10
N THR A 72 6.67 -5.57 -3.07
CA THR A 72 5.53 -4.87 -3.64
C THR A 72 4.27 -5.74 -3.49
N PRO A 73 3.22 -5.28 -2.80
CA PRO A 73 3.15 -4.03 -2.05
C PRO A 73 3.78 -4.11 -0.66
N ASP A 74 4.19 -2.99 -0.13
CA ASP A 74 4.66 -2.85 1.25
C ASP A 74 3.96 -1.62 1.84
N PHE A 75 3.40 -1.74 3.06
CA PHE A 75 2.54 -0.72 3.63
C PHE A 75 3.16 -0.09 4.87
N PHE A 76 3.02 1.23 4.97
CA PHE A 76 3.58 2.05 6.04
C PHE A 76 2.51 2.99 6.56
N GLY A 77 2.31 3.01 7.86
CA GLY A 77 1.32 3.87 8.50
C GLY A 77 1.97 4.83 9.50
N TYR A 78 1.58 6.11 9.43
CA TYR A 78 2.15 7.18 10.22
C TYR A 78 1.10 7.85 11.09
N ASP A 79 1.51 8.36 12.24
CA ASP A 79 0.68 9.22 13.07
C ASP A 79 0.65 10.67 12.56
N THR A 80 -0.05 11.56 13.27
CA THR A 80 -0.16 12.96 12.87
C THR A 80 1.16 13.73 12.92
N ASN A 81 2.16 13.20 13.60
CA ASN A 81 3.51 13.77 13.70
C ASN A 81 4.47 13.12 12.68
N LEU A 82 3.94 12.35 11.73
CA LEU A 82 4.70 11.61 10.70
C LEU A 82 5.70 10.62 11.29
N ARG A 83 5.38 10.03 12.44
CA ARG A 83 6.15 8.94 13.03
C ARG A 83 5.56 7.62 12.59
N LEU A 84 6.43 6.69 12.21
CA LEU A 84 6.03 5.35 11.78
C LEU A 84 5.44 4.57 12.96
N GLN A 85 4.18 4.18 12.83
CA GLN A 85 3.45 3.41 13.84
C GLN A 85 3.00 2.04 13.33
N PHE A 86 3.00 1.83 12.01
CA PHE A 86 2.64 0.56 11.40
C PHE A 86 3.50 0.29 10.19
N ARG A 87 3.97 -0.94 10.08
CA ARG A 87 4.58 -1.48 8.88
C ARG A 87 4.15 -2.94 8.72
N GLY A 88 3.55 -3.28 7.58
CA GLY A 88 3.08 -4.64 7.39
C GLY A 88 2.23 -4.78 6.15
N ARG A 89 1.47 -5.86 6.12
CA ARG A 89 0.58 -6.19 5.00
C ARG A 89 -0.79 -5.53 5.15
N LEU A 90 -1.51 -5.45 4.03
CA LEU A 90 -2.90 -4.96 4.01
C LEU A 90 -3.82 -5.92 4.78
N ASN A 91 -3.74 -7.19 4.43
CA ASN A 91 -4.52 -8.30 4.99
C ASN A 91 -3.90 -9.63 4.57
N ALA A 92 -4.60 -10.74 4.83
CA ALA A 92 -4.11 -12.08 4.52
C ALA A 92 -4.39 -12.53 3.07
N VAL A 93 -4.90 -11.65 2.20
CA VAL A 93 -5.12 -11.98 0.79
C VAL A 93 -3.80 -12.19 0.07
N THR A 94 -3.72 -13.27 -0.70
CA THR A 94 -2.61 -13.57 -1.60
C THR A 94 -3.18 -14.09 -2.93
N PRO A 95 -2.39 -14.20 -4.01
CA PRO A 95 -2.90 -14.70 -5.28
C PRO A 95 -3.56 -16.07 -5.20
N GLY A 96 -3.14 -16.92 -4.27
CA GLY A 96 -3.73 -18.25 -4.06
C GLY A 96 -4.75 -18.31 -2.91
N ARG A 97 -5.03 -17.19 -2.26
CA ARG A 97 -5.92 -17.14 -1.09
C ARG A 97 -6.80 -15.90 -1.15
N PRO A 98 -7.98 -16.02 -1.79
CA PRO A 98 -8.86 -14.88 -1.98
C PRO A 98 -9.42 -14.35 -0.66
N ALA A 99 -9.98 -13.13 -0.70
CA ALA A 99 -10.63 -12.51 0.44
C ALA A 99 -11.86 -13.30 0.90
N ALA A 100 -11.99 -13.46 2.21
CA ALA A 100 -13.20 -13.95 2.84
C ALA A 100 -13.96 -12.78 3.48
N PRO A 101 -15.31 -12.86 3.62
CA PRO A 101 -16.11 -11.75 4.18
C PRO A 101 -15.69 -11.34 5.60
N ASP A 102 -15.19 -12.26 6.39
CA ASP A 102 -14.79 -12.06 7.78
C ASP A 102 -13.27 -11.88 7.96
N MET A 103 -12.52 -11.77 6.86
CA MET A 103 -11.07 -11.61 6.93
C MET A 103 -10.70 -10.31 7.64
N PRO A 104 -9.79 -10.34 8.63
CA PRO A 104 -9.35 -9.14 9.33
C PRO A 104 -8.77 -8.09 8.36
N ARG A 105 -9.12 -6.85 8.58
CA ARG A 105 -8.65 -5.69 7.82
C ARG A 105 -7.44 -5.08 8.54
N GLU A 106 -6.30 -5.74 8.46
CA GLU A 106 -5.14 -5.47 9.32
C GLU A 106 -4.63 -4.04 9.23
N LEU A 107 -4.36 -3.54 8.03
CA LEU A 107 -3.93 -2.14 7.83
C LEU A 107 -5.03 -1.15 8.25
N PHE A 108 -6.26 -1.38 7.81
CA PHE A 108 -7.39 -0.52 8.12
C PHE A 108 -7.58 -0.37 9.64
N ASP A 109 -7.61 -1.48 10.35
CA ASP A 109 -7.80 -1.49 11.80
C ASP A 109 -6.60 -0.84 12.52
N ALA A 110 -5.39 -1.10 12.03
CA ALA A 110 -4.17 -0.49 12.57
C ALA A 110 -4.19 1.04 12.42
N MET A 111 -4.57 1.56 11.27
CA MET A 111 -4.62 3.00 11.02
C MET A 111 -5.70 3.68 11.86
N ARG A 112 -6.84 3.05 12.05
CA ARG A 112 -7.86 3.57 12.97
C ARG A 112 -7.36 3.61 14.41
N MET A 113 -6.67 2.56 14.84
CA MET A 113 -6.06 2.52 16.17
C MET A 113 -5.03 3.65 16.35
N ILE A 114 -4.18 3.89 15.35
CA ILE A 114 -3.21 4.99 15.36
C ILE A 114 -3.91 6.35 15.50
N ALA A 115 -4.99 6.56 14.73
CA ALA A 115 -5.76 7.79 14.80
C ALA A 115 -6.40 8.03 16.18
N GLU A 116 -6.84 6.96 16.85
CA GLU A 116 -7.51 7.03 18.14
C GLU A 116 -6.52 7.10 19.32
N THR A 117 -5.39 6.40 19.22
CA THR A 117 -4.47 6.21 20.37
C THR A 117 -3.07 6.77 20.14
N GLY A 118 -2.71 7.10 18.91
CA GLY A 118 -1.36 7.53 18.56
C GLY A 118 -0.36 6.37 18.38
N ARG A 119 -0.82 5.13 18.51
CA ARG A 119 0.05 3.94 18.40
C ARG A 119 -0.61 2.85 17.58
N GLY A 120 0.22 2.12 16.82
CA GLY A 120 -0.19 0.93 16.10
C GLY A 120 -0.30 -0.30 17.00
N PRO A 121 -0.83 -1.42 16.45
CA PRO A 121 -0.93 -2.68 17.19
C PRO A 121 0.45 -3.24 17.54
N ALA A 122 0.52 -4.00 18.64
CA ALA A 122 1.76 -4.64 19.06
C ALA A 122 2.25 -5.70 18.07
N GLN A 123 1.31 -6.40 17.43
CA GLN A 123 1.63 -7.38 16.38
C GLN A 123 1.37 -6.79 15.00
N GLN A 124 2.40 -6.80 14.18
CA GLN A 124 2.35 -6.32 12.79
C GLN A 124 2.95 -7.40 11.91
N ILE A 125 2.15 -7.91 10.98
CA ILE A 125 2.58 -9.02 10.12
C ILE A 125 3.29 -8.44 8.90
N PRO A 126 4.53 -8.87 8.64
CA PRO A 126 5.30 -8.35 7.50
C PRO A 126 4.56 -8.49 6.18
N SER A 127 4.76 -7.51 5.30
CA SER A 127 4.25 -7.57 3.94
C SER A 127 4.81 -8.77 3.20
N MET A 128 3.98 -9.36 2.35
CA MET A 128 4.37 -10.36 1.36
C MET A 128 4.01 -9.81 -0.01
N GLY A 129 4.90 -10.00 -0.97
CA GLY A 129 4.65 -9.49 -2.31
C GLY A 129 5.75 -9.86 -3.28
N CYS A 130 5.69 -9.27 -4.46
CA CYS A 130 6.67 -9.45 -5.51
C CYS A 130 7.96 -8.67 -5.18
N SER A 131 9.07 -9.12 -5.76
CA SER A 131 10.33 -8.38 -5.63
C SER A 131 10.23 -6.99 -6.24
N ILE A 132 10.93 -6.04 -5.63
CA ILE A 132 11.05 -4.69 -6.18
C ILE A 132 11.98 -4.76 -7.40
N LYS A 133 11.56 -4.12 -8.50
CA LYS A 133 12.31 -4.09 -9.75
C LYS A 133 13.26 -2.88 -9.74
N TRP A 134 14.42 -3.07 -9.10
CA TRP A 134 15.43 -2.03 -8.99
C TRP A 134 16.08 -1.72 -10.33
N ARG A 135 16.46 -0.45 -10.53
CA ARG A 135 17.31 -0.07 -11.65
C ARG A 135 18.71 -0.65 -11.45
N THR A 136 19.29 -1.11 -12.51
CA THR A 136 20.66 -1.65 -12.54
C THR A 136 21.66 -0.61 -13.01
#